data_0d0962ad60361952e57106603831c29a
#
_entry.id   0d0962ad60361952e57106603831c29a
#
_cell.length_a   1.000
_cell.length_b   1.000
_cell.length_c   1.000
_cell.angle_alpha   90.00
_cell.angle_beta   90.00
_cell.angle_gamma   90.00
#
_symmetry.space_group_name_H-M   'P 1'
#
loop_
_entity.id
_entity.type
_entity.pdbx_description
1 polymer ?
#
loop_
_entity_poly.entity_id
_entity_poly.type
_entity_poly.pdbx_seq_one_letter_code
_entity_poly.pdbx_strand_id
1 'polypeptide(L)'
;MCMKKSINIWSFVGKTNREAMKLAKEAGFEGIELALGTAGEISMTSTDAELLSIKAYAQELGIAIPSISSGLCWADSLAADDPAERQRAHDMIVRQLYCAKMLGAETILIIPGSVSVEFVPQWPVIPYDVVYERALEEVKRLAPIAEEYGVEIGLENVWNKFLLSPLEMRNFIDAVGSRWVGAYFDVGNVVFSGYPEHWIRILGNRIKKVHFKDYRRNPGTLNAFVDLLSGDVNWPEVMKAFHDIGYEGWAAGEMIPQYAYASDQIIFNTSASVERILNEKF
;
A
#
# COMPACT_ATOMS: atom_id res chain seq x y z
N MET A 1 8.28 5.51 20.77
CA MET A 1 8.13 5.24 19.33
C MET A 1 6.84 5.88 18.88
N CYS A 2 6.84 6.63 17.81
CA CYS A 2 5.65 7.36 17.37
C CYS A 2 5.41 7.09 15.88
N MET A 3 4.72 5.98 15.58
CA MET A 3 4.15 5.76 14.26
C MET A 3 3.08 6.83 13.99
N LYS A 4 3.00 7.31 12.76
CA LYS A 4 2.05 8.36 12.36
C LYS A 4 0.79 7.75 11.78
N LYS A 5 -0.35 8.34 12.11
CA LYS A 5 -1.67 7.86 11.71
C LYS A 5 -2.06 8.37 10.33
N SER A 6 -2.31 7.47 9.37
CA SER A 6 -2.83 7.79 8.04
C SER A 6 -3.94 6.85 7.61
N ILE A 7 -4.55 7.13 6.48
CA ILE A 7 -5.62 6.31 5.87
C ILE A 7 -5.42 6.23 4.36
N ASN A 8 -5.77 5.08 3.78
CA ASN A 8 -5.72 4.86 2.35
C ASN A 8 -6.99 5.37 1.65
N ILE A 9 -6.84 5.95 0.46
CA ILE A 9 -7.94 6.52 -0.34
C ILE A 9 -9.03 5.50 -0.69
N TRP A 10 -8.69 4.21 -0.78
CA TRP A 10 -9.66 3.14 -1.07
C TRP A 10 -10.72 2.97 0.02
N SER A 11 -10.50 3.53 1.22
CA SER A 11 -11.49 3.56 2.29
C SER A 11 -12.66 4.52 2.02
N PHE A 12 -12.53 5.44 1.04
CA PHE A 12 -13.51 6.49 0.75
C PHE A 12 -14.37 6.13 -0.45
N VAL A 13 -15.69 6.20 -0.30
CA VAL A 13 -16.65 5.90 -1.37
C VAL A 13 -17.06 7.18 -2.08
N GLY A 14 -16.82 7.25 -3.40
CA GLY A 14 -17.32 8.33 -4.27
C GLY A 14 -16.78 9.72 -3.93
N LYS A 15 -15.67 9.83 -3.21
CA LYS A 15 -15.04 11.11 -2.87
C LYS A 15 -13.94 11.46 -3.87
N THR A 16 -13.84 12.75 -4.16
CA THR A 16 -12.65 13.33 -4.80
C THR A 16 -11.47 13.32 -3.83
N ASN A 17 -10.24 13.49 -4.32
CA ASN A 17 -9.06 13.61 -3.47
C ASN A 17 -9.22 14.70 -2.40
N ARG A 18 -9.79 15.85 -2.76
CA ARG A 18 -10.01 16.99 -1.85
C ARG A 18 -11.03 16.68 -0.76
N GLU A 19 -12.14 16.05 -1.12
CA GLU A 19 -13.17 15.63 -0.17
C GLU A 19 -12.63 14.57 0.79
N ALA A 20 -11.86 13.60 0.27
CA ALA A 20 -11.22 12.57 1.09
C ALA A 20 -10.18 13.16 2.06
N MET A 21 -9.31 14.07 1.60
CA MET A 21 -8.35 14.77 2.46
C MET A 21 -9.06 15.55 3.59
N LYS A 22 -10.13 16.28 3.25
CA LYS A 22 -10.91 17.03 4.24
C LYS A 22 -11.53 16.10 5.29
N LEU A 23 -12.19 15.03 4.85
CA LEU A 23 -12.82 14.06 5.75
C LEU A 23 -11.80 13.31 6.60
N ALA A 24 -10.65 12.93 6.03
CA ALA A 24 -9.54 12.32 6.77
C ALA A 24 -9.05 13.26 7.88
N LYS A 25 -8.88 14.55 7.57
CA LYS A 25 -8.47 15.56 8.56
C LYS A 25 -9.52 15.75 9.66
N GLU A 26 -10.81 15.83 9.31
CA GLU A 26 -11.93 15.92 10.26
C GLU A 26 -11.99 14.69 11.17
N ALA A 27 -11.67 13.50 10.66
CA ALA A 27 -11.58 12.27 11.43
C ALA A 27 -10.30 12.16 12.30
N GLY A 28 -9.37 13.12 12.19
CA GLY A 28 -8.16 13.17 13.01
C GLY A 28 -6.98 12.35 12.47
N PHE A 29 -6.93 12.07 11.17
CA PHE A 29 -5.74 11.53 10.52
C PHE A 29 -4.69 12.62 10.29
N GLU A 30 -3.41 12.22 10.38
CA GLU A 30 -2.26 13.09 10.10
C GLU A 30 -1.84 13.04 8.64
N GLY A 31 -2.18 11.92 7.94
CA GLY A 31 -1.87 11.71 6.54
C GLY A 31 -2.94 10.92 5.81
N ILE A 32 -2.89 10.99 4.49
CA ILE A 32 -3.72 10.21 3.57
C ILE A 32 -2.86 9.67 2.43
N GLU A 33 -2.96 8.38 2.15
CA GLU A 33 -2.41 7.79 0.93
C GLU A 33 -3.39 8.05 -0.21
N LEU A 34 -2.92 8.71 -1.27
CA LEU A 34 -3.70 8.97 -2.48
C LEU A 34 -3.37 7.93 -3.56
N ALA A 35 -4.11 7.95 -4.67
CA ALA A 35 -3.90 6.99 -5.75
C ALA A 35 -3.74 7.64 -7.12
N LEU A 36 -2.83 7.08 -7.93
CA LEU A 36 -2.74 7.32 -9.36
C LEU A 36 -3.87 6.59 -10.08
N GLY A 37 -4.66 7.32 -10.86
CA GLY A 37 -5.73 6.78 -11.70
C GLY A 37 -5.48 6.96 -13.20
N THR A 38 -6.42 6.48 -14.01
CA THR A 38 -6.41 6.75 -15.46
C THR A 38 -6.80 8.20 -15.77
N ALA A 39 -7.63 8.81 -14.93
CA ALA A 39 -8.14 10.16 -15.04
C ALA A 39 -8.24 10.81 -13.64
N GLY A 40 -8.52 12.11 -13.61
CA GLY A 40 -8.63 12.89 -12.38
C GLY A 40 -7.37 13.69 -12.08
N GLU A 41 -7.31 14.29 -10.89
CA GLU A 41 -6.25 15.23 -10.51
C GLU A 41 -4.87 14.58 -10.32
N ILE A 42 -4.83 13.26 -10.05
CA ILE A 42 -3.61 12.45 -9.97
C ILE A 42 -3.78 11.30 -10.97
N SER A 43 -3.20 11.47 -12.16
CA SER A 43 -3.41 10.52 -13.27
C SER A 43 -2.19 10.41 -14.17
N MET A 44 -2.30 9.50 -15.13
CA MET A 44 -1.28 9.32 -16.17
C MET A 44 -1.01 10.61 -16.98
N THR A 45 -1.97 11.52 -17.02
CA THR A 45 -1.91 12.75 -17.84
C THR A 45 -1.96 14.04 -17.03
N SER A 46 -2.00 13.97 -15.70
CA SER A 46 -2.04 15.18 -14.86
C SER A 46 -0.85 16.10 -15.13
N THR A 47 -1.13 17.38 -15.22
CA THR A 47 -0.10 18.42 -15.34
C THR A 47 0.57 18.69 -13.99
N ASP A 48 1.75 19.29 -14.02
CA ASP A 48 2.45 19.72 -12.80
C ASP A 48 1.61 20.69 -11.97
N ALA A 49 0.87 21.58 -12.64
CA ALA A 49 -0.01 22.55 -11.98
C ALA A 49 -1.14 21.86 -11.19
N GLU A 50 -1.73 20.79 -11.74
CA GLU A 50 -2.76 20.01 -11.03
C GLU A 50 -2.16 19.30 -9.83
N LEU A 51 -1.01 18.63 -9.97
CA LEU A 51 -0.33 17.94 -8.86
C LEU A 51 0.08 18.93 -7.75
N LEU A 52 0.66 20.08 -8.11
CA LEU A 52 1.02 21.11 -7.15
C LEU A 52 -0.20 21.73 -6.46
N SER A 53 -1.34 21.83 -7.14
CA SER A 53 -2.60 22.29 -6.56
C SER A 53 -3.11 21.31 -5.47
N ILE A 54 -3.00 19.99 -5.67
CA ILE A 54 -3.32 18.99 -4.66
C ILE A 54 -2.36 19.10 -3.47
N LYS A 55 -1.06 19.23 -3.72
CA LYS A 55 -0.05 19.42 -2.66
C LYS A 55 -0.35 20.68 -1.82
N ALA A 56 -0.65 21.80 -2.48
CA ALA A 56 -0.99 23.04 -1.78
C ALA A 56 -2.24 22.89 -0.91
N TYR A 57 -3.27 22.21 -1.41
CA TYR A 57 -4.48 21.96 -0.65
C TYR A 57 -4.22 21.04 0.57
N ALA A 58 -3.40 20.00 0.43
CA ALA A 58 -3.01 19.17 1.57
C ALA A 58 -2.24 19.99 2.64
N GLN A 59 -1.36 20.89 2.21
CA GLN A 59 -0.64 21.80 3.10
C GLN A 59 -1.57 22.78 3.82
N GLU A 60 -2.55 23.35 3.12
CA GLU A 60 -3.58 24.22 3.72
C GLU A 60 -4.39 23.51 4.79
N LEU A 61 -4.78 22.25 4.56
CA LEU A 61 -5.47 21.41 5.53
C LEU A 61 -4.56 20.95 6.68
N GLY A 62 -3.23 21.02 6.51
CA GLY A 62 -2.29 20.44 7.46
C GLY A 62 -2.39 18.92 7.53
N ILE A 63 -2.56 18.23 6.38
CA ILE A 63 -2.54 16.77 6.22
C ILE A 63 -1.39 16.37 5.30
N ALA A 64 -0.64 15.32 5.66
CA ALA A 64 0.46 14.81 4.83
C ALA A 64 -0.06 13.88 3.72
N ILE A 65 0.73 13.74 2.64
CA ILE A 65 0.55 12.71 1.61
C ILE A 65 1.77 11.79 1.69
N PRO A 66 1.79 10.77 2.58
CA PRO A 66 2.97 9.97 2.81
C PRO A 66 3.28 8.98 1.68
N SER A 67 2.29 8.59 0.90
CA SER A 67 2.42 7.59 -0.16
C SER A 67 1.40 7.75 -1.26
N ILE A 68 1.70 7.15 -2.42
CA ILE A 68 0.81 7.04 -3.57
C ILE A 68 0.67 5.58 -3.95
N SER A 69 -0.57 5.07 -3.96
CA SER A 69 -0.91 3.76 -4.50
C SER A 69 -1.42 3.84 -5.95
N SER A 70 -1.76 2.70 -6.55
CA SER A 70 -2.44 2.66 -7.85
C SER A 70 -3.21 1.36 -8.04
N GLY A 71 -4.46 1.44 -8.51
CA GLY A 71 -5.23 0.28 -8.96
C GLY A 71 -4.93 -0.13 -10.41
N LEU A 72 -4.10 0.60 -11.13
CA LEU A 72 -3.77 0.31 -12.53
C LEU A 72 -2.92 -0.95 -12.69
N CYS A 73 -2.24 -1.39 -11.63
CA CYS A 73 -1.54 -2.68 -11.58
C CYS A 73 -2.44 -3.90 -11.80
N TRP A 74 -3.75 -3.73 -11.68
CA TRP A 74 -4.74 -4.77 -12.00
C TRP A 74 -5.18 -4.77 -13.47
N ALA A 75 -4.65 -3.88 -14.29
CA ALA A 75 -4.85 -3.85 -15.73
C ALA A 75 -3.61 -4.27 -16.51
N ASP A 76 -2.42 -3.81 -16.09
CA ASP A 76 -1.14 -4.15 -16.70
C ASP A 76 -0.16 -4.66 -15.61
N SER A 77 0.50 -5.80 -15.84
CA SER A 77 1.39 -6.45 -14.88
C SER A 77 2.85 -6.39 -15.31
N LEU A 78 3.75 -6.12 -14.36
CA LEU A 78 5.21 -6.21 -14.57
C LEU A 78 5.69 -7.64 -14.95
N ALA A 79 4.87 -8.67 -14.68
CA ALA A 79 5.21 -10.05 -14.97
C ALA A 79 4.38 -10.66 -16.13
N ALA A 80 3.59 -9.85 -16.84
CA ALA A 80 2.77 -10.32 -17.97
C ALA A 80 3.57 -11.05 -19.05
N ASP A 81 2.90 -11.92 -19.79
CA ASP A 81 3.52 -12.63 -20.93
C ASP A 81 3.83 -11.67 -22.09
N ASP A 82 2.93 -10.71 -22.34
CA ASP A 82 3.14 -9.69 -23.37
C ASP A 82 4.18 -8.64 -22.92
N PRO A 83 5.32 -8.51 -23.62
CA PRO A 83 6.31 -7.48 -23.33
C PRO A 83 5.76 -6.04 -23.39
N ALA A 84 4.77 -5.80 -24.25
CA ALA A 84 4.16 -4.48 -24.36
C ALA A 84 3.31 -4.14 -23.10
N GLU A 85 2.67 -5.13 -22.52
CA GLU A 85 1.97 -4.98 -21.24
C GLU A 85 2.97 -4.69 -20.11
N ARG A 86 4.07 -5.44 -20.01
CA ARG A 86 5.13 -5.14 -19.02
C ARG A 86 5.66 -3.73 -19.15
N GLN A 87 5.86 -3.24 -20.40
CA GLN A 87 6.32 -1.87 -20.62
C GLN A 87 5.28 -0.84 -20.18
N ARG A 88 3.98 -1.05 -20.44
CA ARG A 88 2.91 -0.16 -19.92
C ARG A 88 2.87 -0.14 -18.40
N ALA A 89 3.01 -1.30 -17.74
CA ALA A 89 3.11 -1.38 -16.29
C ALA A 89 4.34 -0.62 -15.76
N HIS A 90 5.49 -0.76 -16.41
CA HIS A 90 6.70 -0.01 -16.10
C HIS A 90 6.48 1.51 -16.21
N ASP A 91 5.95 1.98 -17.33
CA ASP A 91 5.70 3.41 -17.60
C ASP A 91 4.70 4.00 -16.59
N MET A 92 3.69 3.22 -16.19
CA MET A 92 2.75 3.59 -15.15
C MET A 92 3.45 3.81 -13.81
N ILE A 93 4.36 2.91 -13.41
CA ILE A 93 5.11 3.05 -12.15
C ILE A 93 6.08 4.24 -12.21
N VAL A 94 6.73 4.47 -13.34
CA VAL A 94 7.55 5.68 -13.54
C VAL A 94 6.72 6.93 -13.36
N ARG A 95 5.50 6.95 -13.92
CA ARG A 95 4.56 8.05 -13.71
C ARG A 95 4.12 8.19 -12.26
N GLN A 96 3.89 7.09 -11.57
CA GLN A 96 3.52 7.09 -10.15
C GLN A 96 4.65 7.67 -9.28
N LEU A 97 5.91 7.30 -9.54
CA LEU A 97 7.09 7.87 -8.90
C LEU A 97 7.18 9.38 -9.15
N TYR A 98 6.94 9.83 -10.38
CA TYR A 98 6.92 11.26 -10.71
C TYR A 98 5.82 12.00 -9.94
N CYS A 99 4.60 11.49 -9.93
CA CYS A 99 3.50 12.08 -9.17
C CYS A 99 3.82 12.16 -7.67
N ALA A 100 4.39 11.10 -7.10
CA ALA A 100 4.82 11.06 -5.70
C ALA A 100 5.85 12.16 -5.39
N LYS A 101 6.88 12.32 -6.23
CA LYS A 101 7.87 13.40 -6.12
C LYS A 101 7.19 14.78 -6.13
N MET A 102 6.29 15.04 -7.07
CA MET A 102 5.59 16.33 -7.20
C MET A 102 4.70 16.62 -5.99
N LEU A 103 4.02 15.63 -5.48
CA LEU A 103 3.17 15.72 -4.28
C LEU A 103 3.98 15.81 -2.98
N GLY A 104 5.24 15.40 -3.00
CA GLY A 104 6.11 15.33 -1.81
C GLY A 104 5.86 14.06 -0.99
N ALA A 105 5.34 13.02 -1.61
CA ALA A 105 5.20 11.70 -1.00
C ALA A 105 6.56 10.99 -0.94
N GLU A 106 6.76 10.20 0.13
CA GLU A 106 8.02 9.50 0.40
C GLU A 106 8.10 8.15 -0.32
N THR A 107 6.95 7.53 -0.58
CA THR A 107 6.88 6.13 -1.03
C THR A 107 5.74 5.95 -2.03
N ILE A 108 5.92 5.03 -2.97
CA ILE A 108 4.82 4.47 -3.77
C ILE A 108 4.55 3.02 -3.38
N LEU A 109 3.29 2.59 -3.48
CA LEU A 109 2.90 1.19 -3.35
C LEU A 109 2.81 0.58 -4.75
N ILE A 110 3.48 -0.55 -4.98
CA ILE A 110 3.36 -1.32 -6.21
C ILE A 110 3.15 -2.81 -5.92
N ILE A 111 2.53 -3.50 -6.89
CA ILE A 111 2.48 -4.96 -6.95
C ILE A 111 3.56 -5.43 -7.91
N PRO A 112 4.60 -6.16 -7.44
CA PRO A 112 5.75 -6.51 -8.28
C PRO A 112 5.43 -7.52 -9.38
N GLY A 113 4.37 -8.30 -9.20
CA GLY A 113 3.89 -9.31 -10.13
C GLY A 113 2.80 -10.16 -9.50
N SER A 114 2.11 -10.96 -10.28
CA SER A 114 1.02 -11.83 -9.83
C SER A 114 1.04 -13.14 -10.58
N VAL A 115 0.96 -14.25 -9.85
CA VAL A 115 0.75 -15.59 -10.45
C VAL A 115 -0.70 -15.73 -10.92
N SER A 116 -1.63 -15.29 -10.07
CA SER A 116 -3.08 -15.26 -10.37
C SER A 116 -3.78 -14.34 -9.38
N VAL A 117 -4.85 -13.68 -9.81
CA VAL A 117 -5.64 -12.75 -8.98
C VAL A 117 -7.11 -13.14 -9.04
N GLU A 118 -7.64 -13.66 -7.93
CA GLU A 118 -9.00 -14.22 -7.89
C GLU A 118 -10.11 -13.16 -7.98
N PHE A 119 -9.83 -11.94 -7.54
CA PHE A 119 -10.81 -10.84 -7.59
C PHE A 119 -10.77 -10.03 -8.90
N VAL A 120 -9.85 -10.38 -9.83
CA VAL A 120 -9.81 -9.80 -11.18
C VAL A 120 -10.26 -10.86 -12.17
N PRO A 121 -11.44 -10.70 -12.82
CA PRO A 121 -11.94 -11.68 -13.78
C PRO A 121 -10.94 -11.95 -14.91
N GLN A 122 -10.76 -13.22 -15.26
CA GLN A 122 -9.90 -13.67 -16.36
C GLN A 122 -8.40 -13.34 -16.22
N TRP A 123 -7.91 -13.07 -14.99
CA TRP A 123 -6.47 -12.92 -14.78
C TRP A 123 -5.74 -14.19 -15.24
N PRO A 124 -4.70 -14.08 -16.10
CA PRO A 124 -3.95 -15.22 -16.56
C PRO A 124 -3.18 -15.88 -15.41
N VAL A 125 -2.98 -17.20 -15.50
CA VAL A 125 -2.10 -17.91 -14.58
C VAL A 125 -0.70 -17.97 -15.21
N ILE A 126 0.26 -17.28 -14.59
CA ILE A 126 1.66 -17.26 -15.04
C ILE A 126 2.47 -18.16 -14.10
N PRO A 127 3.39 -19.02 -14.61
CA PRO A 127 4.25 -19.83 -13.76
C PRO A 127 5.01 -19.00 -12.73
N TYR A 128 5.11 -19.53 -11.51
CA TYR A 128 5.64 -18.81 -10.36
C TYR A 128 7.09 -18.31 -10.55
N ASP A 129 7.95 -19.17 -11.09
CA ASP A 129 9.34 -18.87 -11.42
C ASP A 129 9.46 -17.77 -12.49
N VAL A 130 8.60 -17.82 -13.50
CA VAL A 130 8.53 -16.79 -14.56
C VAL A 130 8.10 -15.43 -13.97
N VAL A 131 7.11 -15.43 -13.08
CA VAL A 131 6.72 -14.19 -12.37
C VAL A 131 7.88 -13.65 -11.55
N TYR A 132 8.59 -14.53 -10.83
CA TYR A 132 9.72 -14.13 -9.99
C TYR A 132 10.85 -13.47 -10.80
N GLU A 133 11.26 -14.10 -11.89
CA GLU A 133 12.32 -13.59 -12.77
C GLU A 133 11.97 -12.24 -13.39
N ARG A 134 10.76 -12.14 -13.98
CA ARG A 134 10.29 -10.92 -14.64
C ARG A 134 10.10 -9.77 -13.63
N ALA A 135 9.45 -10.05 -12.49
CA ALA A 135 9.24 -9.06 -11.45
C ALA A 135 10.58 -8.53 -10.90
N LEU A 136 11.57 -9.42 -10.69
CA LEU A 136 12.88 -9.02 -10.20
C LEU A 136 13.62 -8.15 -11.21
N GLU A 137 13.57 -8.50 -12.50
CA GLU A 137 14.16 -7.71 -13.59
C GLU A 137 13.54 -6.32 -13.65
N GLU A 138 12.19 -6.23 -13.64
CA GLU A 138 11.50 -4.95 -13.75
C GLU A 138 11.68 -4.05 -12.51
N VAL A 139 11.65 -4.61 -11.31
CA VAL A 139 11.91 -3.83 -10.09
C VAL A 139 13.35 -3.32 -10.06
N LYS A 140 14.32 -4.10 -10.55
CA LYS A 140 15.71 -3.63 -10.73
C LYS A 140 15.82 -2.47 -11.72
N ARG A 141 15.03 -2.46 -12.79
CA ARG A 141 14.97 -1.34 -13.75
C ARG A 141 14.36 -0.09 -13.16
N LEU A 142 13.39 -0.23 -12.26
CA LEU A 142 12.69 0.88 -11.58
C LEU A 142 13.53 1.51 -10.45
N ALA A 143 14.37 0.73 -9.80
CA ALA A 143 15.12 1.17 -8.62
C ALA A 143 15.99 2.43 -8.85
N PRO A 144 16.74 2.59 -9.96
CA PRO A 144 17.49 3.81 -10.26
C PRO A 144 16.59 5.04 -10.46
N ILE A 145 15.38 4.85 -10.99
CA ILE A 145 14.40 5.94 -11.20
C ILE A 145 13.85 6.40 -9.84
N ALA A 146 13.57 5.45 -8.95
CA ALA A 146 13.18 5.74 -7.57
C ALA A 146 14.26 6.57 -6.84
N GLU A 147 15.54 6.21 -7.01
CA GLU A 147 16.67 6.95 -6.46
C GLU A 147 16.77 8.37 -7.04
N GLU A 148 16.63 8.53 -8.36
CA GLU A 148 16.66 9.84 -9.02
C GLU A 148 15.54 10.76 -8.52
N TYR A 149 14.35 10.20 -8.29
CA TYR A 149 13.22 10.98 -7.80
C TYR A 149 13.21 11.17 -6.28
N GLY A 150 14.02 10.42 -5.55
CA GLY A 150 14.06 10.43 -4.10
C GLY A 150 12.78 9.87 -3.46
N VAL A 151 12.14 8.90 -4.15
CA VAL A 151 10.88 8.25 -3.74
C VAL A 151 11.11 6.75 -3.60
N GLU A 152 10.73 6.18 -2.49
CA GLU A 152 10.87 4.74 -2.24
C GLU A 152 9.79 3.93 -2.97
N ILE A 153 10.15 2.72 -3.43
CA ILE A 153 9.22 1.72 -3.92
C ILE A 153 8.91 0.73 -2.79
N GLY A 154 7.65 0.67 -2.38
CA GLY A 154 7.14 -0.33 -1.47
C GLY A 154 6.43 -1.45 -2.21
N LEU A 155 6.92 -2.68 -2.07
CA LEU A 155 6.31 -3.89 -2.63
C LEU A 155 5.25 -4.40 -1.66
N GLU A 156 4.00 -4.52 -2.10
CA GLU A 156 2.92 -4.99 -1.24
C GLU A 156 2.80 -6.51 -1.24
N ASN A 157 2.62 -7.09 -0.06
CA ASN A 157 2.14 -8.45 0.13
C ASN A 157 0.61 -8.46 0.00
N VAL A 158 0.13 -8.95 -1.14
CA VAL A 158 -1.30 -8.98 -1.49
C VAL A 158 -1.72 -10.38 -1.94
N TRP A 159 -3.03 -10.62 -2.11
CA TRP A 159 -3.57 -11.92 -2.52
C TRP A 159 -3.42 -12.16 -4.03
N ASN A 160 -2.19 -12.24 -4.50
CA ASN A 160 -1.79 -12.42 -5.90
C ASN A 160 -1.04 -13.75 -6.15
N LYS A 161 -0.98 -14.62 -5.14
CA LYS A 161 -0.27 -15.92 -5.15
C LYS A 161 1.24 -15.79 -5.46
N PHE A 162 1.83 -14.66 -5.08
CA PHE A 162 3.25 -14.37 -5.27
C PHE A 162 3.88 -13.80 -3.99
N LEU A 163 5.16 -14.09 -3.75
CA LEU A 163 5.90 -13.74 -2.53
C LEU A 163 5.16 -14.20 -1.25
N LEU A 164 4.87 -15.51 -1.19
CA LEU A 164 3.95 -16.10 -0.23
C LEU A 164 4.51 -16.23 1.20
N SER A 165 5.79 -15.97 1.42
CA SER A 165 6.40 -16.04 2.75
C SER A 165 7.29 -14.83 3.04
N PRO A 166 7.49 -14.49 4.34
CA PRO A 166 8.35 -13.38 4.72
C PRO A 166 9.82 -13.58 4.33
N LEU A 167 10.28 -14.84 4.29
CA LEU A 167 11.65 -15.17 3.86
C LEU A 167 11.83 -14.93 2.36
N GLU A 168 10.84 -15.27 1.56
CA GLU A 168 10.85 -15.03 0.13
C GLU A 168 10.78 -13.55 -0.20
N MET A 169 9.86 -12.81 0.43
CA MET A 169 9.75 -11.36 0.29
C MET A 169 11.05 -10.65 0.65
N ARG A 170 11.67 -11.02 1.78
CA ARG A 170 12.97 -10.52 2.19
C ARG A 170 14.05 -10.79 1.13
N ASN A 171 14.14 -12.04 0.68
CA ASN A 171 15.15 -12.46 -0.29
C ASN A 171 14.96 -11.76 -1.65
N PHE A 172 13.71 -11.54 -2.06
CA PHE A 172 13.38 -10.79 -3.27
C PHE A 172 13.86 -9.33 -3.16
N ILE A 173 13.52 -8.64 -2.06
CA ILE A 173 13.96 -7.26 -1.80
C ILE A 173 15.50 -7.17 -1.79
N ASP A 174 16.16 -8.10 -1.11
CA ASP A 174 17.63 -8.14 -1.04
C ASP A 174 18.26 -8.40 -2.42
N ALA A 175 17.62 -9.23 -3.27
CA ALA A 175 18.08 -9.50 -4.63
C ALA A 175 17.93 -8.30 -5.58
N VAL A 176 17.01 -7.35 -5.29
CA VAL A 176 16.94 -6.07 -6.03
C VAL A 176 18.21 -5.25 -5.76
N GLY A 177 18.72 -5.25 -4.54
CA GLY A 177 20.01 -4.63 -4.18
C GLY A 177 19.96 -3.10 -4.09
N SER A 178 18.78 -2.49 -3.86
CA SER A 178 18.62 -1.04 -3.74
C SER A 178 17.94 -0.65 -2.42
N ARG A 179 18.47 0.35 -1.75
CA ARG A 179 17.86 0.92 -0.55
C ARG A 179 16.53 1.63 -0.83
N TRP A 180 16.26 1.95 -2.08
CA TRP A 180 15.03 2.62 -2.52
C TRP A 180 13.87 1.64 -2.76
N VAL A 181 14.10 0.35 -2.56
CA VAL A 181 13.08 -0.70 -2.69
C VAL A 181 12.95 -1.43 -1.35
N GLY A 182 11.72 -1.61 -0.89
CA GLY A 182 11.41 -2.33 0.34
C GLY A 182 9.98 -2.86 0.34
N ALA A 183 9.51 -3.25 1.50
CA ALA A 183 8.15 -3.75 1.68
C ALA A 183 7.16 -2.60 1.96
N TYR A 184 6.03 -2.60 1.30
CA TYR A 184 4.81 -1.96 1.75
C TYR A 184 4.00 -3.04 2.46
N PHE A 185 4.16 -3.15 3.76
CA PHE A 185 3.66 -4.31 4.50
C PHE A 185 2.19 -4.15 4.91
N ASP A 186 1.31 -5.01 4.37
CA ASP A 186 -0.09 -5.11 4.82
C ASP A 186 -0.21 -6.19 5.90
N VAL A 187 -0.68 -5.78 7.09
CA VAL A 187 -0.84 -6.62 8.27
C VAL A 187 -1.95 -7.65 8.07
N GLY A 188 -3.09 -7.23 7.48
CA GLY A 188 -4.26 -8.09 7.32
C GLY A 188 -4.09 -9.16 6.25
N ASN A 189 -3.40 -8.82 5.15
CA ASN A 189 -3.25 -9.71 4.01
C ASN A 189 -2.53 -11.03 4.32
N VAL A 190 -1.72 -11.08 5.38
CA VAL A 190 -0.98 -12.29 5.77
C VAL A 190 -1.66 -13.13 6.86
N VAL A 191 -2.74 -12.65 7.46
CA VAL A 191 -3.42 -13.33 8.58
C VAL A 191 -3.99 -14.69 8.18
N PHE A 192 -4.44 -14.81 6.93
CA PHE A 192 -4.94 -16.09 6.39
C PHE A 192 -3.86 -17.18 6.40
N SER A 193 -2.65 -16.86 5.94
CA SER A 193 -1.57 -17.83 5.71
C SER A 193 -0.46 -17.81 6.76
N GLY A 194 -0.48 -16.84 7.70
CA GLY A 194 0.61 -16.67 8.65
C GLY A 194 0.30 -15.75 9.82
N TYR A 195 1.36 -15.18 10.34
CA TYR A 195 1.37 -14.31 11.52
C TYR A 195 2.09 -13.00 11.19
N PRO A 196 1.40 -11.85 11.19
CA PRO A 196 1.98 -10.55 10.80
C PRO A 196 3.24 -10.19 11.59
N GLU A 197 3.27 -10.47 12.90
CA GLU A 197 4.41 -10.21 13.78
C GLU A 197 5.68 -10.98 13.38
N HIS A 198 5.55 -12.15 12.74
CA HIS A 198 6.70 -12.87 12.19
C HIS A 198 7.23 -12.18 10.92
N TRP A 199 6.33 -11.72 10.05
CA TRP A 199 6.70 -10.97 8.85
C TRP A 199 7.45 -9.69 9.20
N ILE A 200 6.93 -8.92 10.16
CA ILE A 200 7.52 -7.66 10.60
C ILE A 200 8.96 -7.87 11.07
N ARG A 201 9.21 -8.85 11.95
CA ARG A 201 10.56 -9.13 12.46
C ARG A 201 11.52 -9.61 11.37
N ILE A 202 11.04 -10.43 10.42
CA ILE A 202 11.87 -10.97 9.32
C ILE A 202 12.20 -9.89 8.28
N LEU A 203 11.25 -9.03 7.94
CA LEU A 203 11.45 -7.92 7.01
C LEU A 203 12.33 -6.82 7.64
N GLY A 204 12.13 -6.53 8.92
CA GLY A 204 12.96 -5.57 9.65
C GLY A 204 12.96 -4.18 9.00
N ASN A 205 14.14 -3.60 8.82
CA ASN A 205 14.36 -2.27 8.22
C ASN A 205 14.02 -2.17 6.72
N ARG A 206 13.59 -3.27 6.09
CA ARG A 206 13.10 -3.27 4.71
C ARG A 206 11.67 -2.73 4.61
N ILE A 207 10.95 -2.64 5.73
CA ILE A 207 9.59 -2.07 5.74
C ILE A 207 9.67 -0.55 5.54
N LYS A 208 9.05 -0.06 4.47
CA LYS A 208 8.98 1.35 4.09
C LYS A 208 7.69 2.01 4.56
N LYS A 209 6.56 1.32 4.39
CA LYS A 209 5.22 1.74 4.80
C LYS A 209 4.40 0.54 5.25
N VAL A 210 3.31 0.82 5.95
CA VAL A 210 2.45 -0.23 6.52
C VAL A 210 0.98 0.08 6.24
N HIS A 211 0.23 -0.93 5.78
CA HIS A 211 -1.22 -0.94 5.84
C HIS A 211 -1.70 -1.65 7.10
N PHE A 212 -2.61 -1.00 7.83
CA PHE A 212 -3.39 -1.62 8.89
C PHE A 212 -4.71 -2.08 8.32
N LYS A 213 -4.90 -3.38 8.32
CA LYS A 213 -6.07 -4.11 7.86
C LYS A 213 -6.33 -5.25 8.83
N ASP A 214 -7.57 -5.66 9.00
CA ASP A 214 -7.90 -6.78 9.88
C ASP A 214 -8.67 -7.87 9.14
N TYR A 215 -8.55 -9.10 9.60
CA TYR A 215 -9.01 -10.27 8.87
C TYR A 215 -9.42 -11.39 9.82
N ARG A 216 -10.50 -12.11 9.49
CA ARG A 216 -10.94 -13.31 10.21
C ARG A 216 -10.48 -14.58 9.52
N ARG A 217 -9.71 -15.42 10.23
CA ARG A 217 -9.25 -16.73 9.74
C ARG A 217 -10.40 -17.68 9.41
N ASN A 218 -11.53 -17.54 10.07
CA ASN A 218 -12.73 -18.33 9.82
C ASN A 218 -13.90 -17.38 9.46
N PRO A 219 -14.46 -17.44 8.22
CA PRO A 219 -14.33 -18.50 7.20
C PRO A 219 -13.08 -18.43 6.30
N GLY A 220 -12.22 -17.42 6.39
CA GLY A 220 -10.96 -17.42 5.67
C GLY A 220 -11.08 -17.24 4.15
N THR A 221 -11.95 -16.34 3.69
CA THR A 221 -12.15 -16.00 2.27
C THR A 221 -11.83 -14.53 2.02
N LEU A 222 -11.84 -14.08 0.76
CA LEU A 222 -11.73 -12.66 0.41
C LEU A 222 -12.75 -11.75 1.13
N ASN A 223 -13.89 -12.31 1.52
CA ASN A 223 -14.94 -11.58 2.25
C ASN A 223 -14.72 -11.55 3.77
N ALA A 224 -13.60 -12.03 4.26
CA ALA A 224 -13.29 -12.09 5.69
C ALA A 224 -12.47 -10.89 6.21
N PHE A 225 -12.20 -9.90 5.38
CA PHE A 225 -11.70 -8.61 5.82
C PHE A 225 -12.78 -7.87 6.60
N VAL A 226 -12.39 -7.29 7.74
CA VAL A 226 -13.30 -6.67 8.71
C VAL A 226 -12.71 -5.37 9.25
N ASP A 227 -13.51 -4.62 10.00
CA ASP A 227 -13.04 -3.42 10.71
C ASP A 227 -11.86 -3.75 11.61
N LEU A 228 -10.94 -2.81 11.75
CA LEU A 228 -9.81 -2.91 12.67
C LEU A 228 -10.30 -3.24 14.08
N LEU A 229 -9.62 -4.14 14.77
CA LEU A 229 -9.94 -4.69 16.09
C LEU A 229 -11.13 -5.67 16.09
N SER A 230 -11.72 -5.97 14.95
CA SER A 230 -12.82 -6.92 14.81
C SER A 230 -12.39 -8.29 14.26
N GLY A 231 -11.14 -8.41 13.82
CA GLY A 231 -10.56 -9.60 13.23
C GLY A 231 -9.67 -10.39 14.20
N ASP A 232 -8.78 -11.18 13.62
CA ASP A 232 -7.88 -12.10 14.31
C ASP A 232 -6.42 -11.64 14.31
N VAL A 233 -6.16 -10.37 13.94
CA VAL A 233 -4.82 -9.77 14.09
C VAL A 233 -4.50 -9.64 15.58
N ASN A 234 -3.38 -10.22 16.00
CA ASN A 234 -2.87 -10.03 17.36
C ASN A 234 -2.14 -8.67 17.46
N TRP A 235 -2.92 -7.60 17.58
CA TRP A 235 -2.39 -6.23 17.61
C TRP A 235 -1.32 -6.00 18.67
N PRO A 236 -1.42 -6.54 19.92
CA PRO A 236 -0.32 -6.45 20.88
C PRO A 236 1.01 -7.00 20.38
N GLU A 237 1.01 -8.18 19.75
CA GLU A 237 2.24 -8.76 19.20
C GLU A 237 2.72 -8.07 17.93
N VAL A 238 1.79 -7.54 17.11
CA VAL A 238 2.11 -6.72 15.94
C VAL A 238 2.82 -5.44 16.36
N MET A 239 2.29 -4.71 17.34
CA MET A 239 2.92 -3.48 17.84
C MET A 239 4.26 -3.76 18.49
N LYS A 240 4.37 -4.82 19.28
CA LYS A 240 5.65 -5.28 19.83
C LYS A 240 6.67 -5.58 18.72
N ALA A 241 6.26 -6.23 17.62
CA ALA A 241 7.15 -6.51 16.51
C ALA A 241 7.63 -5.23 15.81
N PHE A 242 6.78 -4.20 15.65
CA PHE A 242 7.20 -2.89 15.15
C PHE A 242 8.18 -2.19 16.11
N HIS A 243 7.98 -2.31 17.43
CA HIS A 243 8.94 -1.84 18.43
C HIS A 243 10.29 -2.56 18.32
N ASP A 244 10.27 -3.89 18.18
CA ASP A 244 11.47 -4.73 18.07
C ASP A 244 12.37 -4.31 16.89
N ILE A 245 11.77 -3.86 15.77
CA ILE A 245 12.50 -3.42 14.58
C ILE A 245 12.76 -1.90 14.50
N GLY A 246 12.25 -1.13 15.46
CA GLY A 246 12.40 0.33 15.48
C GLY A 246 11.63 1.06 14.37
N TYR A 247 10.47 0.58 13.93
CA TYR A 247 9.69 1.25 12.90
C TYR A 247 8.95 2.47 13.44
N GLU A 248 9.19 3.66 12.85
CA GLU A 248 8.57 4.94 13.24
C GLU A 248 7.83 5.63 12.06
N GLY A 249 7.54 4.87 11.01
CA GLY A 249 6.90 5.39 9.81
C GLY A 249 5.39 5.58 9.95
N TRP A 250 4.72 5.57 8.80
CA TRP A 250 3.27 5.73 8.69
C TRP A 250 2.56 4.37 8.76
N ALA A 251 1.43 4.36 9.48
CA ALA A 251 0.44 3.29 9.46
C ALA A 251 -0.83 3.80 8.79
N ALA A 252 -1.15 3.30 7.62
CA ALA A 252 -2.34 3.67 6.88
C ALA A 252 -3.44 2.62 7.06
N GLY A 253 -4.57 3.03 7.66
CA GLY A 253 -5.77 2.18 7.68
C GLY A 253 -6.28 1.96 6.25
N GLU A 254 -6.41 0.70 5.82
CA GLU A 254 -7.03 0.35 4.55
C GLU A 254 -8.30 -0.43 4.81
N MET A 255 -9.45 0.25 4.63
CA MET A 255 -10.76 -0.32 4.95
C MET A 255 -11.52 -0.72 3.68
N ILE A 256 -11.35 -1.98 3.31
CA ILE A 256 -12.04 -2.66 2.22
C ILE A 256 -12.55 -4.01 2.77
N PRO A 257 -13.87 -4.30 2.66
CA PRO A 257 -14.93 -3.50 2.02
C PRO A 257 -15.39 -2.32 2.85
N GLN A 258 -15.85 -1.27 2.16
CA GLN A 258 -16.45 -0.09 2.79
C GLN A 258 -17.89 -0.39 3.26
N TYR A 259 -18.45 0.49 4.10
CA TYR A 259 -19.86 0.38 4.50
C TYR A 259 -20.79 0.70 3.34
N ALA A 260 -21.81 -0.16 3.14
CA ALA A 260 -22.83 0.06 2.13
C ALA A 260 -23.71 1.30 2.42
N TYR A 261 -23.91 1.61 3.70
CA TYR A 261 -24.65 2.76 4.18
C TYR A 261 -23.79 3.54 5.17
N ALA A 262 -23.95 4.87 5.19
CA ALA A 262 -23.13 5.75 6.04
C ALA A 262 -21.62 5.55 5.83
N SER A 263 -21.17 5.53 4.57
CA SER A 263 -19.80 5.22 4.19
C SER A 263 -18.75 6.10 4.87
N ASP A 264 -19.10 7.36 5.19
CA ASP A 264 -18.20 8.27 5.90
C ASP A 264 -17.93 7.82 7.36
N GLN A 265 -18.84 7.05 7.98
CA GLN A 265 -18.68 6.57 9.36
C GLN A 265 -17.47 5.63 9.50
N ILE A 266 -17.15 4.83 8.47
CA ILE A 266 -15.98 3.93 8.51
C ILE A 266 -14.69 4.72 8.74
N ILE A 267 -14.58 5.95 8.21
CA ILE A 267 -13.39 6.80 8.34
C ILE A 267 -13.16 7.18 9.81
N PHE A 268 -14.23 7.57 10.52
CA PHE A 268 -14.15 7.90 11.95
C PHE A 268 -13.88 6.66 12.81
N ASN A 269 -14.53 5.53 12.51
CA ASN A 269 -14.30 4.26 13.21
C ASN A 269 -12.85 3.78 13.02
N THR A 270 -12.34 3.85 11.79
CA THR A 270 -10.95 3.50 11.48
C THR A 270 -9.97 4.40 12.22
N SER A 271 -10.22 5.71 12.25
CA SER A 271 -9.41 6.66 12.99
C SER A 271 -9.30 6.31 14.46
N ALA A 272 -10.44 6.01 15.10
CA ALA A 272 -10.48 5.63 16.52
C ALA A 272 -9.76 4.30 16.77
N SER A 273 -9.90 3.33 15.87
CA SER A 273 -9.23 2.03 15.96
C SER A 273 -7.72 2.14 15.78
N VAL A 274 -7.26 2.89 14.78
CA VAL A 274 -5.81 3.15 14.56
C VAL A 274 -5.22 3.88 15.77
N GLU A 275 -5.90 4.90 16.29
CA GLU A 275 -5.48 5.62 17.49
C GLU A 275 -5.31 4.68 18.70
N ARG A 276 -6.26 3.75 18.87
CA ARG A 276 -6.20 2.75 19.94
C ARG A 276 -5.03 1.80 19.79
N ILE A 277 -4.77 1.33 18.54
CA ILE A 277 -3.66 0.43 18.22
C ILE A 277 -2.32 1.14 18.48
N LEU A 278 -2.13 2.34 17.94
CA LEU A 278 -0.88 3.08 18.06
C LEU A 278 -0.55 3.48 19.51
N ASN A 279 -1.57 3.71 20.34
CA ASN A 279 -1.41 3.99 21.77
C ASN A 279 -1.41 2.72 22.64
N GLU A 280 -1.45 1.53 22.05
CA GLU A 280 -1.40 0.23 22.74
C GLU A 280 -2.42 0.08 23.87
N LYS A 281 -3.63 0.60 23.65
CA LYS A 281 -4.74 0.54 24.60
C LYS A 281 -5.62 -0.69 24.35
N PHE A 282 -5.03 -1.88 24.53
CA PHE A 282 -5.71 -3.18 24.32
C PHE A 282 -6.48 -3.65 25.54
#